data_dc88f58660a52a4730cead9bdb9f57c2
#
_entry.id   dc88f58660a52a4730cead9bdb9f57c2
#
_cell.length_a   1.000
_cell.length_b   1.000
_cell.length_c   1.000
_cell.angle_alpha   90.00
_cell.angle_beta   90.00
_cell.angle_gamma   90.00
#
_symmetry.space_group_name_H-M   'P 1'
#
loop_
_entity.id
_entity.type
_entity.pdbx_description
1 polymer ?
#
loop_
_entity_poly.entity_id
_entity_poly.type
_entity_poly.pdbx_seq_one_letter_code
_entity_poly.pdbx_strand_id
1 'polypeptide(L)'
;MRPWLFLPVAFVIFFLFSRILLAQDAKSPDMDEKGKKFPVSGFIAFSVDTMLAESHEYVCHYGAILSDLKWPLTPSISYTIYGGLYFPKGIHLEGNVSFMQPMPTASMTDTDFEGIQATPPQAGITKFSKHNCMIIDGLNWIIKLGLQLPMPQTVAMRKADILLTVEPMLSFYYSILSWYSYDGYLQYAKLKSNGTYEPWTETLPKVMYKGAVVSYQQQIMMPAIGLGFEVAFPYKLTFSSDFHLTADIMAAANDIHHTRNLRFLDILDGGWAMHGTIRLNWNCLPFFSVFVNLFYQYCISMEGRSILYNGITSTKPSSYTPPNFAGTSLRGCTCSIGCAFRLGR
;
A
#
# COMPACT_ATOMS: atom_id res chain seq x y z
N MET A 1 -1.10 4.39 -18.38
CA MET A 1 -2.50 4.88 -18.34
C MET A 1 -2.48 6.34 -17.94
N ARG A 2 -3.31 7.20 -18.51
CA ARG A 2 -3.29 8.64 -18.23
C ARG A 2 -3.91 8.92 -16.86
N PRO A 3 -3.26 9.67 -15.96
CA PRO A 3 -3.77 9.95 -14.59
C PRO A 3 -5.10 10.70 -14.54
N TRP A 4 -5.56 11.25 -15.67
CA TRP A 4 -6.78 12.04 -15.81
C TRP A 4 -8.09 11.24 -15.69
N LEU A 5 -8.06 9.91 -15.73
CA LEU A 5 -9.26 9.08 -15.59
C LEU A 5 -9.74 8.93 -14.13
N PHE A 6 -8.93 9.24 -13.14
CA PHE A 6 -9.25 9.07 -11.72
C PHE A 6 -9.79 10.33 -11.05
N LEU A 7 -9.52 11.54 -11.61
CA LEU A 7 -10.19 12.75 -11.15
C LEU A 7 -11.73 12.64 -11.16
N PRO A 8 -12.38 12.01 -12.19
CA PRO A 8 -13.83 11.84 -12.19
C PRO A 8 -14.34 10.95 -11.07
N VAL A 9 -13.59 9.91 -10.67
CA VAL A 9 -14.05 8.98 -9.61
C VAL A 9 -14.00 9.66 -8.23
N ALA A 10 -12.92 10.37 -7.90
CA ALA A 10 -12.84 11.18 -6.69
C ALA A 10 -13.89 12.30 -6.69
N PHE A 11 -14.13 12.92 -7.85
CA PHE A 11 -15.15 13.95 -8.02
C PHE A 11 -16.57 13.38 -7.92
N VAL A 12 -16.83 12.17 -8.44
CA VAL A 12 -18.12 11.49 -8.32
C VAL A 12 -18.37 11.06 -6.86
N ILE A 13 -17.37 10.55 -6.18
CA ILE A 13 -17.48 10.21 -4.74
C ILE A 13 -17.74 11.51 -3.94
N PHE A 14 -16.99 12.58 -4.18
CA PHE A 14 -17.19 13.88 -3.54
C PHE A 14 -18.56 14.49 -3.89
N PHE A 15 -19.01 14.37 -5.15
CA PHE A 15 -20.32 14.87 -5.59
C PHE A 15 -21.49 14.04 -5.07
N LEU A 16 -21.34 12.72 -4.97
CA LEU A 16 -22.32 11.85 -4.31
C LEU A 16 -22.40 12.16 -2.82
N PHE A 17 -21.26 12.34 -2.14
CA PHE A 17 -21.21 12.77 -0.75
C PHE A 17 -21.84 14.16 -0.54
N SER A 18 -21.50 15.14 -1.39
CA SER A 18 -22.09 16.48 -1.31
C SER A 18 -23.58 16.48 -1.64
N ARG A 19 -24.05 15.62 -2.55
CA ARG A 19 -25.49 15.47 -2.85
C ARG A 19 -26.26 14.79 -1.72
N ILE A 20 -25.66 13.83 -1.03
CA ILE A 20 -26.24 13.22 0.18
C ILE A 20 -26.33 14.27 1.31
N LEU A 21 -25.33 15.11 1.46
CA LEU A 21 -25.30 16.22 2.42
C LEU A 21 -26.33 17.32 2.10
N LEU A 22 -26.41 17.73 0.83
CA LEU A 22 -27.36 18.76 0.39
C LEU A 22 -28.82 18.25 0.31
N ALA A 23 -29.01 16.94 0.12
CA ALA A 23 -30.34 16.34 0.16
C ALA A 23 -30.93 16.27 1.59
N GLN A 24 -30.08 16.34 2.62
CA GLN A 24 -30.55 16.43 4.02
C GLN A 24 -31.16 17.81 4.36
N ASP A 25 -30.72 18.88 3.66
CA ASP A 25 -31.25 20.23 3.86
C ASP A 25 -32.48 20.55 2.99
N ALA A 26 -32.71 19.79 1.91
CA ALA A 26 -33.71 20.14 0.90
C ALA A 26 -35.06 19.42 1.03
N LYS A 27 -35.19 18.40 1.87
CA LYS A 27 -36.49 17.74 2.17
C LYS A 27 -36.55 17.44 3.66
N SER A 28 -37.69 17.78 4.25
CA SER A 28 -38.11 17.19 5.53
C SER A 28 -37.81 15.69 5.51
N PRO A 29 -37.02 15.16 6.46
CA PRO A 29 -36.66 13.75 6.40
C PRO A 29 -37.91 12.91 6.33
N ASP A 30 -37.95 11.97 5.40
CA ASP A 30 -39.00 10.94 5.39
C ASP A 30 -39.04 10.30 6.77
N MET A 31 -40.04 10.64 7.54
CA MET A 31 -40.31 10.01 8.82
C MET A 31 -40.93 8.64 8.51
N ASP A 32 -40.41 7.58 9.15
CA ASP A 32 -41.14 6.32 9.14
C ASP A 32 -42.58 6.57 9.65
N GLU A 33 -43.49 5.66 9.45
CA GLU A 33 -44.89 5.77 9.89
C GLU A 33 -45.02 6.03 11.41
N LYS A 34 -43.92 6.00 12.18
CA LYS A 34 -43.83 6.27 13.61
C LYS A 34 -43.03 7.54 13.93
N GLY A 35 -42.65 8.36 12.95
CA GLY A 35 -41.97 9.64 13.15
C GLY A 35 -40.51 9.54 13.63
N LYS A 36 -39.84 8.39 13.46
CA LYS A 36 -38.42 8.23 13.84
C LYS A 36 -37.49 8.54 12.67
N LYS A 37 -36.61 9.51 12.84
CA LYS A 37 -35.49 9.76 11.92
C LYS A 37 -34.57 8.53 11.90
N PHE A 38 -34.17 8.05 10.73
CA PHE A 38 -33.03 7.13 10.60
C PHE A 38 -31.74 7.93 10.81
N PRO A 39 -31.04 7.80 11.93
CA PRO A 39 -29.86 8.60 12.20
C PRO A 39 -28.67 7.99 11.45
N VAL A 40 -28.46 8.40 10.20
CA VAL A 40 -27.18 8.20 9.51
C VAL A 40 -26.26 9.30 9.92
N SER A 41 -25.10 8.97 10.47
CA SER A 41 -24.02 9.91 10.75
C SER A 41 -22.81 9.56 9.89
N GLY A 42 -21.89 10.49 9.76
CA GLY A 42 -20.68 10.26 8.98
C GLY A 42 -19.54 11.17 9.40
N PHE A 43 -18.43 11.04 8.71
CA PHE A 43 -17.31 11.94 8.84
C PHE A 43 -16.56 12.10 7.53
N ILE A 44 -15.82 13.20 7.41
CA ILE A 44 -14.75 13.40 6.44
C ILE A 44 -13.49 13.79 7.19
N ALA A 45 -12.34 13.29 6.78
CA ALA A 45 -11.08 13.62 7.42
C ALA A 45 -9.95 13.75 6.39
N PHE A 46 -8.90 14.46 6.82
CA PHE A 46 -7.71 14.73 6.01
C PHE A 46 -6.47 14.49 6.85
N SER A 47 -5.43 13.93 6.25
CA SER A 47 -4.11 13.82 6.88
C SER A 47 -2.98 14.12 5.92
N VAL A 48 -1.84 14.43 6.54
CA VAL A 48 -0.52 14.39 5.92
C VAL A 48 0.20 13.19 6.50
N ASP A 49 0.79 12.40 5.64
CA ASP A 49 1.35 11.11 6.00
C ASP A 49 2.82 11.05 5.61
N THR A 50 3.61 10.38 6.43
CA THR A 50 4.98 9.98 6.11
C THR A 50 5.05 8.47 6.05
N MET A 51 5.46 7.92 4.90
CA MET A 51 5.61 6.49 4.70
C MET A 51 7.08 6.09 4.76
N LEU A 52 7.34 5.01 5.47
CA LEU A 52 8.58 4.26 5.54
C LEU A 52 8.31 2.88 4.95
N ALA A 53 8.68 2.66 3.70
CA ALA A 53 8.36 1.43 3.01
C ALA A 53 9.53 0.91 2.17
N GLU A 54 9.47 -0.37 1.87
CA GLU A 54 10.41 -1.08 1.03
C GLU A 54 9.65 -2.09 0.16
N SER A 55 9.95 -2.11 -1.13
CA SER A 55 9.49 -3.12 -2.07
C SER A 55 10.67 -3.90 -2.60
N HIS A 56 10.47 -5.19 -2.85
CA HIS A 56 11.42 -6.02 -3.58
C HIS A 56 10.77 -6.52 -4.87
N GLU A 57 11.58 -6.61 -5.88
CA GLU A 57 11.29 -7.29 -7.12
C GLU A 57 12.29 -8.43 -7.27
N TYR A 58 11.78 -9.64 -7.53
CA TYR A 58 12.58 -10.85 -7.62
C TYR A 58 12.52 -11.43 -9.02
N VAL A 59 13.68 -11.84 -9.53
CA VAL A 59 13.76 -12.82 -10.62
C VAL A 59 14.10 -14.16 -9.99
N CYS A 60 13.24 -15.14 -10.18
CA CYS A 60 13.35 -16.46 -9.57
C CYS A 60 13.51 -17.53 -10.63
N HIS A 61 14.12 -18.67 -10.26
CA HIS A 61 14.17 -19.85 -11.10
C HIS A 61 14.27 -21.10 -10.23
N TYR A 62 13.28 -21.99 -10.34
CA TYR A 62 13.13 -23.19 -9.51
C TYR A 62 13.28 -22.92 -7.98
N GLY A 63 12.69 -21.82 -7.51
CA GLY A 63 12.72 -21.44 -6.10
C GLY A 63 14.01 -20.77 -5.63
N ALA A 64 15.00 -20.58 -6.52
CA ALA A 64 16.18 -19.75 -6.22
C ALA A 64 15.98 -18.33 -6.73
N ILE A 65 16.36 -17.33 -5.92
CA ILE A 65 16.41 -15.93 -6.35
C ILE A 65 17.67 -15.73 -7.20
N LEU A 66 17.49 -15.29 -8.44
CA LEU A 66 18.57 -14.95 -9.37
C LEU A 66 18.90 -13.46 -9.34
N SER A 67 17.91 -12.62 -9.06
CA SER A 67 18.07 -11.17 -8.92
C SER A 67 17.10 -10.65 -7.87
N ASP A 68 17.56 -9.71 -7.07
CA ASP A 68 16.78 -8.96 -6.07
C ASP A 68 16.99 -7.47 -6.28
N LEU A 69 15.96 -6.80 -6.78
CA LEU A 69 15.89 -5.36 -6.88
C LEU A 69 15.16 -4.83 -5.63
N LYS A 70 15.91 -4.21 -4.76
CA LYS A 70 15.42 -3.63 -3.52
C LYS A 70 15.12 -2.14 -3.71
N TRP A 71 13.89 -1.77 -3.53
CA TRP A 71 13.36 -0.43 -3.68
C TRP A 71 12.99 0.19 -2.33
N PRO A 72 13.85 0.98 -1.69
CA PRO A 72 13.47 1.71 -0.48
C PRO A 72 12.61 2.91 -0.87
N LEU A 73 11.32 2.85 -0.54
CA LEU A 73 10.34 3.91 -0.77
C LEU A 73 10.29 4.88 0.43
N THR A 74 11.46 5.17 1.00
CA THR A 74 11.66 5.91 2.25
C THR A 74 12.66 7.06 2.06
N PRO A 75 12.37 8.25 2.59
CA PRO A 75 11.06 8.70 3.07
C PRO A 75 10.13 9.00 1.90
N SER A 76 8.82 8.96 2.16
CA SER A 76 7.85 9.48 1.20
C SER A 76 6.69 10.17 1.91
N ILE A 77 6.06 11.11 1.24
CA ILE A 77 4.94 11.91 1.75
C ILE A 77 3.70 11.59 0.92
N SER A 78 2.56 11.47 1.61
CA SER A 78 1.24 11.39 0.97
C SER A 78 0.22 12.26 1.68
N TYR A 79 -0.88 12.50 0.97
CA TYR A 79 -2.06 13.20 1.48
C TYR A 79 -3.24 12.24 1.41
N THR A 80 -3.93 12.07 2.52
CA THR A 80 -5.04 11.12 2.59
C THR A 80 -6.35 11.82 2.92
N ILE A 81 -7.39 11.44 2.18
CA ILE A 81 -8.78 11.81 2.44
C ILE A 81 -9.48 10.56 2.98
N TYR A 82 -10.15 10.68 4.10
CA TYR A 82 -10.97 9.64 4.72
C TYR A 82 -12.44 10.03 4.67
N GLY A 83 -13.30 9.04 4.65
CA GLY A 83 -14.73 9.23 4.81
C GLY A 83 -15.37 7.99 5.41
N GLY A 84 -16.47 8.18 6.13
CA GLY A 84 -17.23 7.09 6.71
C GLY A 84 -18.69 7.44 6.90
N LEU A 85 -19.52 6.40 6.85
CA LEU A 85 -20.96 6.44 7.11
C LEU A 85 -21.29 5.38 8.15
N TYR A 86 -22.01 5.79 9.17
CA TYR A 86 -22.50 4.95 10.26
C TYR A 86 -24.02 4.82 10.14
N PHE A 87 -24.47 3.59 10.04
CA PHE A 87 -25.86 3.23 9.92
C PHE A 87 -26.42 2.70 11.23
N PRO A 88 -27.74 2.64 11.40
CA PRO A 88 -28.36 1.97 12.53
C PRO A 88 -27.87 0.53 12.70
N LYS A 89 -27.91 0.03 13.93
CA LYS A 89 -27.49 -1.33 14.33
C LYS A 89 -25.97 -1.57 14.22
N GLY A 90 -25.16 -0.49 14.19
CA GLY A 90 -23.70 -0.59 14.23
C GLY A 90 -23.03 -0.88 12.89
N ILE A 91 -23.77 -0.98 11.79
CA ILE A 91 -23.16 -1.13 10.47
C ILE A 91 -22.45 0.17 10.10
N HIS A 92 -21.23 0.06 9.59
CA HIS A 92 -20.53 1.22 9.05
C HIS A 92 -19.76 0.88 7.77
N LEU A 93 -19.61 1.88 6.92
CA LEU A 93 -18.79 1.86 5.72
C LEU A 93 -17.76 2.98 5.83
N GLU A 94 -16.50 2.62 5.77
CA GLU A 94 -15.39 3.57 5.82
C GLU A 94 -14.48 3.38 4.63
N GLY A 95 -13.75 4.43 4.27
CA GLY A 95 -12.73 4.36 3.24
C GLY A 95 -11.78 5.52 3.28
N ASN A 96 -10.67 5.34 2.59
CA ASN A 96 -9.71 6.41 2.37
C ASN A 96 -9.08 6.31 0.98
N VAL A 97 -8.57 7.45 0.53
CA VAL A 97 -7.77 7.55 -0.70
C VAL A 97 -6.53 8.37 -0.36
N SER A 98 -5.36 7.83 -0.64
CA SER A 98 -4.06 8.46 -0.41
C SER A 98 -3.36 8.73 -1.73
N PHE A 99 -2.78 9.91 -1.88
CA PHE A 99 -2.04 10.37 -3.04
C PHE A 99 -0.58 10.60 -2.66
N MET A 100 0.33 9.87 -3.30
CA MET A 100 1.76 10.01 -3.06
C MET A 100 2.32 11.25 -3.74
N GLN A 101 3.21 11.94 -3.05
CA GLN A 101 3.96 13.07 -3.60
C GLN A 101 5.19 12.56 -4.37
N PRO A 102 5.43 13.02 -5.62
CA PRO A 102 6.70 12.77 -6.29
C PRO A 102 7.87 13.30 -5.48
N MET A 103 8.83 12.44 -5.15
CA MET A 103 10.01 12.85 -4.39
C MET A 103 11.14 11.81 -4.43
N PRO A 104 12.40 12.26 -4.28
CA PRO A 104 13.52 11.35 -4.10
C PRO A 104 13.35 10.50 -2.82
N THR A 105 13.82 9.25 -2.91
CA THR A 105 13.87 8.30 -1.80
C THR A 105 15.31 7.83 -1.57
N ALA A 106 15.53 6.88 -0.68
CA ALA A 106 16.84 6.24 -0.55
C ALA A 106 17.20 5.45 -1.82
N SER A 107 18.49 5.16 -1.99
CA SER A 107 18.98 4.51 -3.22
C SER A 107 18.47 3.10 -3.37
N MET A 108 18.06 2.73 -4.56
CA MET A 108 17.76 1.37 -4.99
C MET A 108 19.05 0.57 -5.12
N THR A 109 18.97 -0.73 -4.82
CA THR A 109 20.02 -1.71 -5.10
C THR A 109 19.48 -2.85 -5.94
N ASP A 110 20.31 -3.36 -6.84
CA ASP A 110 20.02 -4.53 -7.66
C ASP A 110 21.19 -5.51 -7.50
N THR A 111 20.88 -6.73 -7.08
CA THR A 111 21.85 -7.77 -6.77
C THR A 111 21.54 -9.02 -7.59
N ASP A 112 22.43 -9.37 -8.53
CA ASP A 112 22.36 -10.62 -9.28
C ASP A 112 23.26 -11.67 -8.62
N PHE A 113 22.76 -12.93 -8.58
CA PHE A 113 23.42 -14.08 -7.94
C PHE A 113 23.90 -15.10 -8.99
N GLU A 114 24.77 -16.05 -8.61
CA GLU A 114 25.35 -17.07 -9.50
C GLU A 114 24.33 -18.01 -10.16
N GLY A 115 23.09 -17.97 -9.72
CA GLY A 115 22.01 -18.75 -10.29
C GLY A 115 21.84 -20.13 -9.66
N ILE A 116 21.10 -21.01 -10.36
CA ILE A 116 20.54 -22.26 -9.81
C ILE A 116 21.61 -23.29 -9.40
N GLN A 117 22.79 -23.21 -9.97
CA GLN A 117 23.89 -24.16 -9.70
C GLN A 117 24.74 -23.77 -8.48
N ALA A 118 24.53 -22.59 -7.93
CA ALA A 118 25.24 -22.16 -6.73
C ALA A 118 24.83 -23.01 -5.50
N THR A 119 25.81 -23.41 -4.69
CA THR A 119 25.54 -24.15 -3.47
C THR A 119 26.20 -23.43 -2.29
N PRO A 120 25.41 -22.85 -1.38
CA PRO A 120 23.95 -22.71 -1.38
C PRO A 120 23.46 -21.77 -2.50
N PRO A 121 22.19 -21.90 -2.94
CA PRO A 121 21.60 -20.93 -3.86
C PRO A 121 21.81 -19.52 -3.34
N GLN A 122 22.12 -18.57 -4.22
CA GLN A 122 22.43 -17.19 -3.87
C GLN A 122 23.81 -16.97 -3.20
N ALA A 123 24.68 -17.97 -3.16
CA ALA A 123 25.96 -17.87 -2.44
C ALA A 123 26.95 -16.87 -3.05
N GLY A 124 26.87 -16.61 -4.34
CA GLY A 124 27.79 -15.69 -5.04
C GLY A 124 27.05 -14.51 -5.68
N ILE A 125 27.41 -13.30 -5.29
CA ILE A 125 26.98 -12.09 -6.01
C ILE A 125 27.83 -11.97 -7.28
N THR A 126 27.18 -11.93 -8.44
CA THR A 126 27.83 -11.78 -9.74
C THR A 126 27.83 -10.32 -10.22
N LYS A 127 26.79 -9.59 -9.86
CA LYS A 127 26.64 -8.17 -10.14
C LYS A 127 25.97 -7.48 -8.96
N PHE A 128 26.41 -6.28 -8.66
CA PHE A 128 25.76 -5.37 -7.73
C PHE A 128 25.63 -4.00 -8.37
N SER A 129 24.48 -3.38 -8.23
CA SER A 129 24.32 -1.99 -8.63
C SER A 129 23.61 -1.18 -7.56
N LYS A 130 23.89 0.13 -7.55
CA LYS A 130 23.23 1.08 -6.67
C LYS A 130 22.91 2.35 -7.44
N HIS A 131 21.64 2.75 -7.38
CA HIS A 131 21.11 3.86 -8.14
C HIS A 131 20.28 4.78 -7.25
N ASN A 132 20.22 6.06 -7.59
CA ASN A 132 19.26 6.98 -6.98
C ASN A 132 17.85 6.51 -7.31
N CYS A 133 16.92 6.74 -6.41
CA CYS A 133 15.51 6.35 -6.60
C CYS A 133 14.59 7.54 -6.35
N MET A 134 13.46 7.55 -7.06
CA MET A 134 12.42 8.57 -6.92
C MET A 134 11.04 7.95 -7.10
N ILE A 135 10.10 8.27 -6.22
CA ILE A 135 8.68 8.04 -6.44
C ILE A 135 8.18 9.02 -7.50
N ILE A 136 7.45 8.53 -8.49
CA ILE A 136 6.83 9.33 -9.55
C ILE A 136 5.42 9.72 -9.16
N ASP A 137 4.63 8.71 -8.74
CA ASP A 137 3.26 8.86 -8.30
C ASP A 137 2.83 7.65 -7.46
N GLY A 138 1.67 7.76 -6.86
CA GLY A 138 1.03 6.64 -6.18
C GLY A 138 -0.38 6.99 -5.73
N LEU A 139 -1.23 5.98 -5.82
CA LEU A 139 -2.61 6.01 -5.36
C LEU A 139 -2.87 4.75 -4.54
N ASN A 140 -3.27 4.94 -3.29
CA ASN A 140 -3.76 3.84 -2.46
C ASN A 140 -5.20 4.15 -2.04
N TRP A 141 -6.04 3.13 -1.97
CA TRP A 141 -7.35 3.28 -1.35
C TRP A 141 -7.76 2.00 -0.61
N ILE A 142 -8.51 2.20 0.45
CA ILE A 142 -9.08 1.14 1.29
C ILE A 142 -10.57 1.41 1.44
N ILE A 143 -11.37 0.38 1.33
CA ILE A 143 -12.78 0.39 1.73
C ILE A 143 -12.97 -0.68 2.79
N LYS A 144 -13.68 -0.34 3.87
CA LYS A 144 -13.99 -1.24 4.99
C LYS A 144 -15.49 -1.23 5.23
N LEU A 145 -16.08 -2.41 5.32
CA LEU A 145 -17.46 -2.63 5.80
C LEU A 145 -17.36 -3.33 7.15
N GLY A 146 -17.87 -2.72 8.19
CA GLY A 146 -17.76 -3.23 9.55
C GLY A 146 -19.11 -3.28 10.28
N LEU A 147 -19.11 -4.02 11.39
CA LEU A 147 -20.22 -4.11 12.31
C LEU A 147 -19.73 -3.84 13.74
N GLN A 148 -20.14 -2.70 14.31
CA GLN A 148 -19.81 -2.33 15.68
C GLN A 148 -20.62 -3.14 16.67
N LEU A 149 -19.94 -3.91 17.50
CA LEU A 149 -20.51 -4.72 18.56
C LEU A 149 -20.07 -4.17 19.92
N PRO A 150 -20.91 -3.40 20.61
CA PRO A 150 -20.57 -2.90 21.94
C PRO A 150 -20.41 -4.07 22.92
N MET A 151 -19.31 -4.07 23.64
CA MET A 151 -19.00 -5.12 24.60
C MET A 151 -19.67 -4.84 25.97
N PRO A 152 -20.07 -5.88 26.70
CA PRO A 152 -20.60 -5.73 28.05
C PRO A 152 -19.60 -5.01 28.94
N GLN A 153 -20.05 -3.94 29.61
CA GLN A 153 -19.20 -3.18 30.51
C GLN A 153 -19.08 -3.83 31.89
N THR A 154 -17.86 -4.00 32.36
CA THR A 154 -17.61 -4.35 33.76
C THR A 154 -17.96 -3.18 34.69
N VAL A 155 -18.07 -3.44 35.99
CA VAL A 155 -18.30 -2.39 36.99
C VAL A 155 -17.18 -1.34 36.99
N ALA A 156 -15.92 -1.79 36.79
CA ALA A 156 -14.77 -0.90 36.71
C ALA A 156 -14.83 0.00 35.46
N MET A 157 -15.18 -0.56 34.29
CA MET A 157 -15.33 0.21 33.05
C MET A 157 -16.44 1.27 33.16
N ARG A 158 -17.58 0.92 33.75
CA ARG A 158 -18.67 1.88 34.02
C ARG A 158 -18.25 3.00 34.93
N LYS A 159 -17.50 2.69 36.00
CA LYS A 159 -16.98 3.71 36.93
C LYS A 159 -15.95 4.63 36.29
N ALA A 160 -15.18 4.11 35.30
CA ALA A 160 -14.18 4.88 34.59
C ALA A 160 -14.71 5.52 33.29
N ASP A 161 -16.00 5.38 32.99
CA ASP A 161 -16.65 5.87 31.75
C ASP A 161 -15.91 5.40 30.47
N ILE A 162 -15.55 4.10 30.43
CA ILE A 162 -14.87 3.46 29.32
C ILE A 162 -15.86 2.61 28.52
N LEU A 163 -15.93 2.85 27.20
CA LEU A 163 -16.70 2.02 26.27
C LEU A 163 -15.73 1.21 25.39
N LEU A 164 -16.00 -0.08 25.25
CA LEU A 164 -15.25 -0.98 24.35
C LEU A 164 -16.20 -1.50 23.28
N THR A 165 -15.76 -1.40 22.04
CA THR A 165 -16.44 -1.94 20.85
C THR A 165 -15.51 -2.90 20.13
N VAL A 166 -16.05 -4.01 19.62
CA VAL A 166 -15.36 -4.95 18.74
C VAL A 166 -16.01 -4.88 17.37
N GLU A 167 -15.23 -4.95 16.31
CA GLU A 167 -15.69 -4.69 14.95
C GLU A 167 -15.18 -5.76 13.99
N PRO A 168 -15.95 -6.84 13.71
CA PRO A 168 -15.67 -7.69 12.55
C PRO A 168 -15.84 -6.88 11.27
N MET A 169 -14.88 -7.04 10.35
CA MET A 169 -14.80 -6.23 9.14
C MET A 169 -14.47 -7.05 7.90
N LEU A 170 -14.97 -6.59 6.76
CA LEU A 170 -14.48 -6.92 5.43
C LEU A 170 -13.77 -5.69 4.88
N SER A 171 -12.66 -5.87 4.20
CA SER A 171 -11.97 -4.76 3.56
C SER A 171 -11.47 -5.14 2.17
N PHE A 172 -11.29 -4.11 1.35
CA PHE A 172 -10.62 -4.21 0.08
C PHE A 172 -9.56 -3.10 0.01
N TYR A 173 -8.32 -3.50 -0.18
CA TYR A 173 -7.19 -2.60 -0.39
C TYR A 173 -6.77 -2.65 -1.85
N TYR A 174 -6.49 -1.48 -2.43
CA TYR A 174 -5.88 -1.32 -3.74
C TYR A 174 -4.75 -0.31 -3.67
N SER A 175 -3.66 -0.64 -4.32
CA SER A 175 -2.48 0.22 -4.43
C SER A 175 -1.97 0.22 -5.86
N ILE A 176 -1.58 1.37 -6.36
CA ILE A 176 -0.75 1.56 -7.53
C ILE A 176 0.34 2.54 -7.17
N LEU A 177 1.59 2.10 -7.26
CA LEU A 177 2.77 2.90 -6.95
C LEU A 177 3.74 2.84 -8.13
N SER A 178 4.31 3.99 -8.48
CA SER A 178 5.28 4.12 -9.57
C SER A 178 6.55 4.80 -9.05
N TRP A 179 7.68 4.21 -9.39
CA TRP A 179 9.00 4.75 -9.05
C TRP A 179 10.01 4.44 -10.13
N TYR A 180 11.14 5.11 -10.12
CA TYR A 180 12.22 4.82 -11.03
C TYR A 180 13.59 5.05 -10.40
N SER A 181 14.58 4.38 -10.94
CA SER A 181 15.98 4.56 -10.60
C SER A 181 16.75 5.26 -11.72
N TYR A 182 17.74 6.04 -11.33
CA TYR A 182 18.55 6.83 -12.26
C TYR A 182 19.95 7.06 -11.69
N ASP A 183 20.91 7.29 -12.57
CA ASP A 183 22.29 7.50 -12.24
C ASP A 183 22.86 6.37 -11.33
N GLY A 184 24.08 6.49 -10.88
CA GLY A 184 24.65 5.53 -9.93
C GLY A 184 25.79 4.71 -10.52
N TYR A 185 25.95 3.46 -10.06
CA TYR A 185 27.04 2.60 -10.49
C TYR A 185 26.69 1.12 -10.48
N LEU A 186 27.50 0.36 -11.22
CA LEU A 186 27.50 -1.11 -11.26
C LEU A 186 28.88 -1.63 -10.87
N GLN A 187 28.90 -2.82 -10.27
CA GLN A 187 30.10 -3.59 -9.95
C GLN A 187 29.89 -5.04 -10.37
N TYR A 188 30.88 -5.64 -11.03
CA TYR A 188 30.81 -7.02 -11.47
C TYR A 188 31.87 -7.84 -10.73
N ALA A 189 31.46 -9.02 -10.24
CA ALA A 189 32.39 -10.00 -9.73
C ALA A 189 33.22 -10.55 -10.90
N LYS A 190 34.48 -10.87 -10.63
CA LYS A 190 35.39 -11.36 -11.66
C LYS A 190 35.13 -12.83 -11.93
N LEU A 191 34.89 -13.16 -13.20
CA LEU A 191 34.77 -14.54 -13.64
C LEU A 191 36.14 -15.21 -13.70
N LYS A 192 36.30 -16.35 -13.01
CA LYS A 192 37.50 -17.18 -13.05
C LYS A 192 37.53 -18.05 -14.29
N SER A 193 38.70 -18.56 -14.64
CA SER A 193 38.90 -19.46 -15.79
C SER A 193 38.13 -20.78 -15.69
N ASN A 194 37.78 -21.21 -14.51
CA ASN A 194 36.97 -22.40 -14.24
C ASN A 194 35.45 -22.17 -14.32
N GLY A 195 35.00 -20.95 -14.71
CA GLY A 195 33.60 -20.59 -14.83
C GLY A 195 32.89 -20.21 -13.54
N THR A 196 33.59 -20.17 -12.40
CA THR A 196 33.04 -19.63 -11.13
C THR A 196 33.41 -18.15 -10.95
N TYR A 197 32.71 -17.45 -10.07
CA TYR A 197 33.03 -16.06 -9.76
C TYR A 197 33.95 -15.93 -8.54
N GLU A 198 34.78 -14.87 -8.53
CA GLU A 198 35.44 -14.43 -7.31
C GLU A 198 34.38 -13.83 -6.37
N PRO A 199 34.56 -13.92 -5.04
CA PRO A 199 33.65 -13.27 -4.10
C PRO A 199 33.52 -11.79 -4.42
N TRP A 200 32.27 -11.30 -4.51
CA TRP A 200 32.01 -9.89 -4.65
C TRP A 200 32.43 -9.13 -3.39
N THR A 201 33.01 -7.95 -3.56
CA THR A 201 33.38 -7.04 -2.46
C THR A 201 33.05 -5.60 -2.86
N GLU A 202 32.80 -4.76 -1.88
CA GLU A 202 32.53 -3.33 -2.10
C GLU A 202 33.69 -2.57 -2.73
N THR A 203 34.91 -3.13 -2.70
CA THR A 203 36.14 -2.54 -3.25
C THR A 203 36.30 -2.76 -4.74
N LEU A 204 35.45 -3.57 -5.38
CA LEU A 204 35.48 -3.79 -6.83
C LEU A 204 35.29 -2.47 -7.59
N PRO A 205 35.90 -2.34 -8.78
CA PRO A 205 35.76 -1.16 -9.62
C PRO A 205 34.30 -0.82 -9.89
N LYS A 206 33.95 0.46 -9.75
CA LYS A 206 32.62 0.98 -10.05
C LYS A 206 32.55 1.48 -11.47
N VAL A 207 31.62 0.95 -12.24
CA VAL A 207 31.24 1.46 -13.56
C VAL A 207 30.13 2.46 -13.36
N MET A 208 30.41 3.74 -13.55
CA MET A 208 29.43 4.83 -13.36
C MET A 208 28.42 4.83 -14.50
N TYR A 209 27.16 5.07 -14.14
CA TYR A 209 26.06 5.19 -15.08
C TYR A 209 25.33 6.52 -14.88
N LYS A 210 24.84 7.12 -15.98
CA LYS A 210 24.01 8.33 -15.95
C LYS A 210 22.74 8.14 -16.77
N GLY A 211 21.64 8.68 -16.27
CA GLY A 211 20.31 8.59 -16.90
C GLY A 211 19.41 7.55 -16.24
N ALA A 212 18.26 7.30 -16.84
CA ALA A 212 17.26 6.37 -16.35
C ALA A 212 17.76 4.92 -16.46
N VAL A 213 17.60 4.13 -15.40
CA VAL A 213 18.03 2.72 -15.31
C VAL A 213 16.84 1.79 -15.40
N VAL A 214 15.95 1.84 -14.41
CA VAL A 214 14.72 1.02 -14.34
C VAL A 214 13.56 1.91 -13.91
N SER A 215 12.40 1.73 -14.52
CA SER A 215 11.12 2.27 -14.04
C SER A 215 10.21 1.12 -13.67
N TYR A 216 9.60 1.19 -12.51
CA TYR A 216 8.75 0.13 -11.98
C TYR A 216 7.41 0.69 -11.54
N GLN A 217 6.33 0.04 -11.95
CA GLN A 217 4.98 0.33 -11.47
C GLN A 217 4.37 -0.94 -10.92
N GLN A 218 3.98 -0.93 -9.66
CA GLN A 218 3.37 -2.05 -8.96
C GLN A 218 1.90 -1.76 -8.69
N GLN A 219 1.05 -2.73 -8.95
CA GLN A 219 -0.37 -2.72 -8.60
C GLN A 219 -0.64 -3.91 -7.67
N ILE A 220 -1.33 -3.66 -6.56
CA ILE A 220 -1.68 -4.69 -5.57
C ILE A 220 -3.17 -4.58 -5.24
N MET A 221 -3.86 -5.71 -5.21
CA MET A 221 -5.26 -5.84 -4.79
C MET A 221 -5.37 -6.89 -3.71
N MET A 222 -6.02 -6.56 -2.59
CA MET A 222 -6.13 -7.43 -1.43
C MET A 222 -7.56 -7.37 -0.85
N PRO A 223 -8.43 -8.32 -1.17
CA PRO A 223 -9.63 -8.56 -0.37
C PRO A 223 -9.22 -9.17 0.97
N ALA A 224 -9.74 -8.68 2.08
CA ALA A 224 -9.32 -9.12 3.41
C ALA A 224 -10.49 -9.21 4.39
N ILE A 225 -10.33 -10.09 5.37
CA ILE A 225 -11.17 -10.13 6.57
C ILE A 225 -10.41 -9.47 7.72
N GLY A 226 -11.12 -8.79 8.61
CA GLY A 226 -10.48 -8.05 9.68
C GLY A 226 -11.26 -8.06 10.98
N LEU A 227 -10.56 -7.64 12.02
CA LEU A 227 -11.11 -7.41 13.34
C LEU A 227 -10.59 -6.07 13.87
N GLY A 228 -11.50 -5.22 14.30
CA GLY A 228 -11.21 -3.94 14.93
C GLY A 228 -11.63 -3.89 16.39
N PHE A 229 -11.03 -2.94 17.09
CA PHE A 229 -11.33 -2.59 18.47
C PHE A 229 -11.37 -1.07 18.59
N GLU A 230 -12.38 -0.56 19.27
CA GLU A 230 -12.45 0.85 19.64
C GLU A 230 -12.66 0.96 21.14
N VAL A 231 -11.88 1.84 21.78
CA VAL A 231 -12.00 2.18 23.19
C VAL A 231 -12.23 3.69 23.31
N ALA A 232 -13.42 4.06 23.73
CA ALA A 232 -13.70 5.46 24.09
C ALA A 232 -13.37 5.67 25.56
N PHE A 233 -12.56 6.71 25.83
CA PHE A 233 -12.12 7.13 27.15
C PHE A 233 -12.80 8.42 27.59
N PRO A 234 -12.78 8.74 28.89
CA PRO A 234 -13.05 10.10 29.36
C PRO A 234 -12.21 11.14 28.59
N TYR A 235 -12.58 12.43 28.74
CA TYR A 235 -11.87 13.55 28.11
C TYR A 235 -11.90 13.59 26.59
N LYS A 236 -12.91 12.92 25.97
CA LYS A 236 -13.14 12.90 24.51
C LYS A 236 -12.01 12.24 23.72
N LEU A 237 -11.32 11.32 24.33
CA LEU A 237 -10.25 10.56 23.70
C LEU A 237 -10.81 9.20 23.20
N THR A 238 -10.43 8.81 21.99
CA THR A 238 -10.78 7.50 21.43
C THR A 238 -9.53 6.84 20.87
N PHE A 239 -9.29 5.61 21.28
CA PHE A 239 -8.28 4.74 20.69
C PHE A 239 -8.99 3.72 19.81
N SER A 240 -8.51 3.52 18.58
CA SER A 240 -8.98 2.46 17.72
C SER A 240 -7.81 1.71 17.10
N SER A 241 -8.00 0.42 16.86
CA SER A 241 -7.05 -0.42 16.17
C SER A 241 -7.81 -1.44 15.33
N ASP A 242 -7.33 -1.69 14.12
CA ASP A 242 -7.83 -2.77 13.28
C ASP A 242 -6.68 -3.60 12.71
N PHE A 243 -6.98 -4.85 12.39
CA PHE A 243 -6.07 -5.79 11.79
C PHE A 243 -6.81 -6.61 10.73
N HIS A 244 -6.22 -6.75 9.55
CA HIS A 244 -6.78 -7.44 8.40
C HIS A 244 -5.81 -8.46 7.84
N LEU A 245 -6.35 -9.60 7.40
CA LEU A 245 -5.61 -10.67 6.75
C LEU A 245 -6.23 -11.00 5.40
N THR A 246 -5.37 -11.27 4.42
CA THR A 246 -5.73 -11.86 3.14
C THR A 246 -4.81 -13.03 2.83
N ALA A 247 -5.37 -14.08 2.27
CA ALA A 247 -4.63 -15.27 1.82
C ALA A 247 -4.53 -15.35 0.29
N ASP A 248 -5.07 -14.35 -0.41
CA ASP A 248 -5.04 -14.28 -1.88
C ASP A 248 -4.80 -12.84 -2.30
N ILE A 249 -3.58 -12.58 -2.75
CA ILE A 249 -3.14 -11.27 -3.23
C ILE A 249 -3.03 -11.37 -4.75
N MET A 250 -3.63 -10.40 -5.44
CA MET A 250 -3.42 -10.21 -6.87
C MET A 250 -2.49 -9.03 -7.08
N ALA A 251 -1.43 -9.22 -7.82
CA ALA A 251 -0.52 -8.14 -8.17
C ALA A 251 -0.14 -8.17 -9.65
N ALA A 252 0.17 -7.01 -10.17
CA ALA A 252 0.78 -6.84 -11.48
C ALA A 252 1.89 -5.80 -11.37
N ALA A 253 2.99 -6.02 -12.07
CA ALA A 253 4.05 -5.04 -12.17
C ALA A 253 4.44 -4.79 -13.62
N ASN A 254 4.78 -3.55 -13.92
CA ASN A 254 5.33 -3.15 -15.20
C ASN A 254 6.74 -2.63 -14.95
N ASP A 255 7.72 -3.44 -15.33
CA ASP A 255 9.14 -3.17 -15.18
C ASP A 255 9.75 -2.77 -16.53
N ILE A 256 10.43 -1.63 -16.57
CA ILE A 256 11.04 -1.05 -17.77
C ILE A 256 12.53 -0.87 -17.54
N HIS A 257 13.33 -1.69 -18.18
CA HIS A 257 14.79 -1.58 -18.22
C HIS A 257 15.23 -0.64 -19.33
N HIS A 258 15.48 0.62 -19.02
CA HIS A 258 15.86 1.66 -19.99
C HIS A 258 17.19 1.36 -20.68
N THR A 259 18.16 0.82 -19.94
CA THR A 259 19.50 0.49 -20.46
C THR A 259 19.49 -0.63 -21.49
N ARG A 260 18.52 -1.54 -21.40
CA ARG A 260 18.39 -2.70 -22.28
C ARG A 260 17.29 -2.52 -23.32
N ASN A 261 16.49 -1.46 -23.25
CA ASN A 261 15.28 -1.24 -24.02
C ASN A 261 14.31 -2.43 -23.94
N LEU A 262 14.11 -2.96 -22.73
CA LEU A 262 13.23 -4.09 -22.44
C LEU A 262 12.09 -3.64 -21.51
N ARG A 263 10.95 -4.32 -21.64
CA ARG A 263 9.82 -4.17 -20.72
C ARG A 263 9.33 -5.54 -20.29
N PHE A 264 9.09 -5.69 -19.01
CA PHE A 264 8.49 -6.87 -18.41
C PHE A 264 7.11 -6.50 -17.84
N LEU A 265 6.15 -7.38 -18.02
CA LEU A 265 4.84 -7.31 -17.38
C LEU A 265 4.70 -8.55 -16.51
N ASP A 266 4.78 -8.36 -15.20
CA ASP A 266 4.64 -9.43 -14.25
C ASP A 266 3.18 -9.57 -13.83
N ILE A 267 2.70 -10.80 -13.80
CA ILE A 267 1.37 -11.19 -13.32
C ILE A 267 1.61 -12.16 -12.18
N LEU A 268 1.29 -11.69 -10.98
CA LEU A 268 1.62 -12.33 -9.73
C LEU A 268 0.34 -12.61 -8.95
N ASP A 269 0.28 -13.74 -8.31
CA ASP A 269 -0.86 -14.13 -7.50
C ASP A 269 -0.42 -14.96 -6.29
N GLY A 270 -1.37 -15.27 -5.42
CA GLY A 270 -1.10 -16.05 -4.22
C GLY A 270 -0.34 -15.23 -3.17
N GLY A 271 0.24 -15.95 -2.22
CA GLY A 271 0.86 -15.34 -1.05
C GLY A 271 -0.20 -14.88 -0.03
N TRP A 272 0.27 -14.24 1.03
CA TRP A 272 -0.61 -13.65 2.02
C TRP A 272 -0.11 -12.26 2.42
N ALA A 273 -1.04 -11.43 2.89
CA ALA A 273 -0.70 -10.14 3.43
C ALA A 273 -1.48 -9.86 4.71
N MET A 274 -0.92 -8.95 5.48
CA MET A 274 -1.60 -8.33 6.59
C MET A 274 -1.45 -6.81 6.49
N HIS A 275 -2.48 -6.11 6.92
CA HIS A 275 -2.40 -4.68 7.18
C HIS A 275 -3.21 -4.35 8.43
N GLY A 276 -2.89 -3.23 9.03
CA GLY A 276 -3.60 -2.79 10.24
C GLY A 276 -3.37 -1.32 10.52
N THR A 277 -4.24 -0.79 11.35
CA THR A 277 -4.27 0.61 11.73
C THR A 277 -4.28 0.72 13.24
N ILE A 278 -3.54 1.68 13.78
CA ILE A 278 -3.67 2.15 15.16
C ILE A 278 -3.93 3.65 15.09
N ARG A 279 -5.00 4.11 15.72
CA ARG A 279 -5.38 5.52 15.72
C ARG A 279 -5.70 6.02 17.12
N LEU A 280 -5.17 7.18 17.45
CA LEU A 280 -5.58 7.95 18.61
C LEU A 280 -6.27 9.21 18.13
N ASN A 281 -7.50 9.41 18.58
CA ASN A 281 -8.36 10.51 18.16
C ASN A 281 -8.79 11.33 19.37
N TRP A 282 -8.62 12.66 19.30
CA TRP A 282 -9.09 13.61 20.31
C TRP A 282 -10.21 14.46 19.73
N ASN A 283 -11.41 14.29 20.29
CA ASN A 283 -12.62 15.03 19.90
C ASN A 283 -12.63 16.40 20.56
N CYS A 284 -11.89 17.37 20.00
CA CYS A 284 -11.75 18.73 20.57
C CYS A 284 -13.10 19.43 20.68
N LEU A 285 -13.93 19.33 19.63
CA LEU A 285 -15.27 19.89 19.54
C LEU A 285 -16.29 18.80 19.16
N PRO A 286 -17.59 19.01 19.35
CA PRO A 286 -18.59 18.02 18.96
C PRO A 286 -18.54 17.59 17.49
N PHE A 287 -18.12 18.50 16.62
CA PHE A 287 -18.04 18.30 15.17
C PHE A 287 -16.61 18.18 14.63
N PHE A 288 -15.57 18.38 15.48
CA PHE A 288 -14.18 18.42 15.04
C PHE A 288 -13.26 17.60 15.95
N SER A 289 -12.39 16.84 15.35
CA SER A 289 -11.34 16.08 16.04
C SER A 289 -10.00 16.17 15.34
N VAL A 290 -8.94 15.91 16.09
CA VAL A 290 -7.59 15.70 15.56
C VAL A 290 -7.16 14.27 15.86
N PHE A 291 -6.33 13.70 15.00
CA PHE A 291 -5.88 12.34 15.20
C PHE A 291 -4.42 12.13 14.78
N VAL A 292 -3.83 11.12 15.39
CA VAL A 292 -2.58 10.50 14.93
C VAL A 292 -2.90 9.06 14.53
N ASN A 293 -2.36 8.61 13.40
CA ASN A 293 -2.61 7.31 12.87
C ASN A 293 -1.30 6.63 12.48
N LEU A 294 -1.20 5.34 12.77
CA LEU A 294 -0.14 4.45 12.32
C LEU A 294 -0.79 3.35 11.47
N PHE A 295 -0.43 3.26 10.22
CA PHE A 295 -0.83 2.17 9.32
C PHE A 295 0.38 1.30 9.04
N TYR A 296 0.21 -0.01 9.14
CA TYR A 296 1.22 -1.00 8.81
C TYR A 296 0.71 -1.95 7.75
N GLN A 297 1.60 -2.30 6.81
CA GLN A 297 1.34 -3.24 5.73
C GLN A 297 2.52 -4.17 5.53
N TYR A 298 2.21 -5.45 5.33
CA TYR A 298 3.17 -6.48 5.03
C TYR A 298 2.59 -7.45 4.01
N CYS A 299 3.13 -7.45 2.79
CA CYS A 299 2.81 -8.39 1.74
C CYS A 299 3.99 -9.33 1.55
N ILE A 300 3.80 -10.63 1.81
CA ILE A 300 4.81 -11.64 1.55
C ILE A 300 4.92 -11.86 0.06
N SER A 301 6.10 -12.30 -0.36
CA SER A 301 6.44 -12.55 -1.75
C SER A 301 5.29 -13.22 -2.51
N MET A 302 4.78 -12.49 -3.48
CA MET A 302 3.87 -12.99 -4.51
C MET A 302 4.73 -13.47 -5.65
N GLU A 303 4.43 -14.63 -6.18
CA GLU A 303 5.19 -15.21 -7.29
C GLU A 303 4.29 -15.38 -8.51
N GLY A 304 4.88 -15.35 -9.68
CA GLY A 304 4.13 -15.52 -10.91
C GLY A 304 5.00 -15.57 -12.14
N ARG A 305 4.42 -15.20 -13.27
CA ARG A 305 5.08 -15.19 -14.57
C ARG A 305 5.36 -13.77 -15.04
N SER A 306 6.39 -13.65 -15.87
CA SER A 306 6.71 -12.43 -16.58
C SER A 306 6.46 -12.57 -18.08
N ILE A 307 6.01 -11.50 -18.70
CA ILE A 307 5.84 -11.37 -20.16
C ILE A 307 6.88 -10.37 -20.63
N LEU A 308 7.82 -10.82 -21.43
CA LEU A 308 8.89 -9.98 -21.98
C LEU A 308 8.45 -9.31 -23.27
N TYR A 309 8.79 -8.04 -23.41
CA TYR A 309 8.65 -7.24 -24.63
C TYR A 309 10.01 -6.69 -25.06
N ASN A 310 10.41 -6.98 -26.30
CA ASN A 310 11.59 -6.36 -26.92
C ASN A 310 11.23 -4.95 -27.39
N GLY A 311 11.67 -3.95 -26.63
CA GLY A 311 11.34 -2.55 -26.81
C GLY A 311 10.30 -2.05 -25.82
N ILE A 312 10.57 -0.90 -25.20
CA ILE A 312 9.75 -0.27 -24.18
C ILE A 312 8.33 0.04 -24.70
N THR A 313 8.20 0.42 -25.95
CA THR A 313 6.93 0.75 -26.61
C THR A 313 6.27 -0.42 -27.32
N SER A 314 6.89 -1.60 -27.32
CA SER A 314 6.36 -2.78 -28.01
C SER A 314 5.02 -3.20 -27.39
N THR A 315 4.04 -3.51 -28.24
CA THR A 315 2.74 -4.06 -27.83
C THR A 315 2.65 -5.56 -28.02
N LYS A 316 3.64 -6.17 -28.71
CA LYS A 316 3.68 -7.62 -28.97
C LYS A 316 4.65 -8.28 -28.00
N PRO A 317 4.21 -9.27 -27.21
CA PRO A 317 5.09 -10.10 -26.41
C PRO A 317 6.15 -10.77 -27.26
N SER A 318 7.38 -10.83 -26.77
CA SER A 318 8.48 -11.56 -27.39
C SER A 318 8.68 -12.94 -26.77
N SER A 319 8.43 -13.08 -25.47
CA SER A 319 8.47 -14.37 -24.77
C SER A 319 7.65 -14.33 -23.48
N TYR A 320 7.39 -15.54 -22.94
CA TYR A 320 6.74 -15.76 -21.65
C TYR A 320 7.68 -16.58 -20.77
N THR A 321 7.80 -16.19 -19.52
CA THR A 321 8.59 -16.98 -18.55
C THR A 321 7.76 -18.14 -17.97
N PRO A 322 8.41 -19.15 -17.41
CA PRO A 322 7.74 -20.16 -16.61
C PRO A 322 6.99 -19.54 -15.40
N PRO A 323 6.04 -20.25 -14.79
CA PRO A 323 5.49 -19.89 -13.50
C PRO A 323 6.60 -19.73 -12.44
N ASN A 324 6.36 -18.87 -11.45
CA ASN A 324 7.29 -18.57 -10.34
C ASN A 324 8.67 -18.05 -10.81
N PHE A 325 8.68 -17.32 -11.92
CA PHE A 325 9.88 -16.68 -12.44
C PHE A 325 10.03 -15.25 -11.94
N ALA A 326 8.92 -14.53 -11.79
CA ALA A 326 8.87 -13.20 -11.21
C ALA A 326 8.29 -13.23 -9.81
N GLY A 327 8.70 -12.32 -8.96
CA GLY A 327 8.16 -12.18 -7.62
C GLY A 327 8.24 -10.73 -7.13
N THR A 328 7.40 -10.39 -6.17
CA THR A 328 7.46 -9.09 -5.48
C THR A 328 7.01 -9.20 -4.04
N SER A 329 7.47 -8.27 -3.22
CA SER A 329 6.99 -8.08 -1.86
C SER A 329 6.89 -6.60 -1.55
N LEU A 330 6.06 -6.23 -0.58
CA LEU A 330 5.93 -4.87 -0.10
C LEU A 330 5.74 -4.87 1.42
N ARG A 331 6.55 -4.09 2.12
CA ARG A 331 6.36 -3.82 3.54
C ARG A 331 6.47 -2.34 3.82
N GLY A 332 5.67 -1.84 4.74
CA GLY A 332 5.70 -0.42 5.06
C GLY A 332 4.95 -0.06 6.31
N CYS A 333 5.29 1.11 6.81
CA CYS A 333 4.63 1.77 7.91
C CYS A 333 4.36 3.23 7.51
N THR A 334 3.15 3.71 7.75
CA THR A 334 2.74 5.08 7.46
C THR A 334 2.29 5.76 8.75
N CYS A 335 2.94 6.85 9.11
CA CYS A 335 2.55 7.71 10.22
C CYS A 335 1.78 8.91 9.68
N SER A 336 0.61 9.19 10.23
CA SER A 336 -0.29 10.25 9.77
C SER A 336 -0.67 11.18 10.92
N ILE A 337 -0.78 12.48 10.60
CA ILE A 337 -1.40 13.48 11.48
C ILE A 337 -2.53 14.13 10.68
N GLY A 338 -3.72 14.20 11.28
CA GLY A 338 -4.87 14.69 10.55
C GLY A 338 -5.96 15.28 11.43
N CYS A 339 -7.01 15.75 10.77
CA CYS A 339 -8.22 16.24 11.38
C CYS A 339 -9.47 15.63 10.73
N ALA A 340 -10.54 15.53 11.50
CA ALA A 340 -11.80 15.00 11.03
C ALA A 340 -12.98 15.89 11.43
N PHE A 341 -13.97 15.94 10.55
CA PHE A 341 -15.22 16.64 10.72
C PHE A 341 -16.36 15.65 10.76
N ARG A 342 -17.15 15.66 11.80
CA ARG A 342 -18.37 14.84 11.94
C ARG A 342 -19.54 15.49 11.23
N LEU A 343 -20.32 14.68 10.56
CA LEU A 343 -21.45 15.07 9.74
C LEU A 343 -22.71 14.34 10.25
N GLY A 344 -23.77 15.10 10.49
CA GLY A 344 -25.03 14.56 11.00
C GLY A 344 -25.00 14.22 12.51
N ARG A 345 -26.12 14.42 13.16
CA ARG A 345 -26.47 13.94 14.50
C ARG A 345 -27.76 13.15 14.42
#